data_acc3597642b3611121b30a4e5ed49606
#
_entry.id   acc3597642b3611121b30a4e5ed49606
#
_cell.length_a   1.000
_cell.length_b   1.000
_cell.length_c   1.000
_cell.angle_alpha   90.00
_cell.angle_beta   90.00
_cell.angle_gamma   90.00
#
_symmetry.space_group_name_H-M   'P 1'
#
loop_
_entity.id
_entity.type
_entity.pdbx_description
1 polymer ?
#
loop_
_entity_poly.entity_id
_entity_poly.type
_entity_poly.pdbx_seq_one_letter_code
_entity_poly.pdbx_strand_id
1 'polypeptide(L)'
;MRTQVGIVGAGPAGLTLARLLEREGIDTVVVEARSRSYIEQRVRAGVLEQGTVDLLDDAGVGQRMRAEGLVHHGIVLQVDGERHRLAMSDLTGGRTIVVYGQQELVKDLVAARLASGLRLRFDTECTDLVDLDTDRPRALLREADGTSSELECDLVIGADGFHGVSRQLVAAGSQVFERDYPFAWLGVLAQVAPSCDELIYARHANGFALHSLRSPTISRLYLQCTPDEDLDAWSDGQIWDELQTRLGVSGWTLAEGPILEKGVTPMRSVVAEPMRHGRLLLAGDAGHIVPPTGAKGLNLAIADVAILAPRIIDFLRRSESSGLDDYSDVALRRVWRAQDFSNEMTLMLHSNPDRFEDKRQQARLRYVVSSEAAQRSIAENYVGLQLA
;
A
#
# COMPACT_ATOMS: atom_id res chain seq x y z
N MET A 1 -12.50 27.18 10.95
CA MET A 1 -11.26 27.33 10.15
C MET A 1 -11.62 27.10 8.69
N ARG A 2 -10.91 27.70 7.69
CA ARG A 2 -11.18 27.47 6.26
C ARG A 2 -9.90 27.15 5.48
N THR A 3 -10.04 26.36 4.42
CA THR A 3 -9.00 26.02 3.43
C THR A 3 -9.64 25.70 2.07
N GLN A 4 -8.86 25.61 0.98
CA GLN A 4 -9.37 25.15 -0.30
C GLN A 4 -9.57 23.61 -0.28
N VAL A 5 -8.59 22.85 0.24
CA VAL A 5 -8.69 21.41 0.30
C VAL A 5 -8.42 20.90 1.72
N GLY A 6 -9.43 20.28 2.32
CA GLY A 6 -9.29 19.54 3.57
C GLY A 6 -8.89 18.09 3.27
N ILE A 7 -7.80 17.63 3.87
CA ILE A 7 -7.30 16.26 3.69
C ILE A 7 -7.40 15.54 5.03
N VAL A 8 -8.20 14.48 5.08
CA VAL A 8 -8.40 13.65 6.27
C VAL A 8 -7.49 12.43 6.17
N GLY A 9 -6.49 12.37 7.06
CA GLY A 9 -5.47 11.33 7.13
C GLY A 9 -4.09 11.78 6.63
N ALA A 10 -3.07 11.61 7.47
CA ALA A 10 -1.66 11.86 7.18
C ALA A 10 -0.90 10.56 6.81
N GLY A 11 -1.56 9.66 6.11
CA GLY A 11 -0.93 8.52 5.47
C GLY A 11 -0.24 8.92 4.15
N PRO A 12 0.38 7.94 3.44
CA PRO A 12 1.06 8.20 2.17
C PRO A 12 0.21 8.94 1.13
N ALA A 13 -1.08 8.57 0.96
CA ALA A 13 -1.98 9.25 0.03
C ALA A 13 -2.18 10.72 0.42
N GLY A 14 -2.63 10.99 1.64
CA GLY A 14 -2.94 12.35 2.08
C GLY A 14 -1.74 13.29 2.07
N LEU A 15 -0.60 12.82 2.56
CA LEU A 15 0.63 13.63 2.58
C LEU A 15 1.21 13.87 1.19
N THR A 16 1.19 12.85 0.29
CA THR A 16 1.65 13.03 -1.08
C THR A 16 0.74 13.99 -1.84
N LEU A 17 -0.59 13.86 -1.71
CA LEU A 17 -1.52 14.82 -2.29
C LEU A 17 -1.27 16.24 -1.78
N ALA A 18 -1.15 16.40 -0.46
CA ALA A 18 -0.84 17.69 0.15
C ALA A 18 0.44 18.31 -0.45
N ARG A 19 1.48 17.50 -0.67
CA ARG A 19 2.74 17.94 -1.27
C ARG A 19 2.58 18.36 -2.74
N LEU A 20 1.82 17.60 -3.53
CA LEU A 20 1.55 17.96 -4.93
C LEU A 20 0.76 19.27 -5.05
N LEU A 21 -0.27 19.45 -4.21
CA LEU A 21 -1.10 20.67 -4.20
C LEU A 21 -0.34 21.90 -3.68
N GLU A 22 0.53 21.71 -2.67
CA GLU A 22 1.43 22.75 -2.16
C GLU A 22 2.31 23.34 -3.26
N ARG A 23 2.91 22.51 -4.09
CA ARG A 23 3.78 22.96 -5.19
C ARG A 23 3.04 23.83 -6.21
N GLU A 24 1.73 23.70 -6.27
CA GLU A 24 0.86 24.50 -7.11
C GLU A 24 0.24 25.70 -6.36
N GLY A 25 0.67 25.95 -5.10
CA GLY A 25 0.19 27.08 -4.30
C GLY A 25 -1.26 26.94 -3.80
N ILE A 26 -1.81 25.72 -3.77
CA ILE A 26 -3.16 25.45 -3.26
C ILE A 26 -3.11 25.31 -1.75
N ASP A 27 -3.99 26.07 -1.06
CA ASP A 27 -4.10 26.03 0.40
C ASP A 27 -4.73 24.71 0.86
N THR A 28 -4.02 23.98 1.70
CA THR A 28 -4.44 22.68 2.22
C THR A 28 -4.28 22.60 3.72
N VAL A 29 -5.21 21.91 4.39
CA VAL A 29 -5.08 21.47 5.79
C VAL A 29 -5.12 19.95 5.82
N VAL A 30 -4.12 19.33 6.43
CA VAL A 30 -4.11 17.90 6.70
C VAL A 30 -4.45 17.68 8.17
N VAL A 31 -5.41 16.81 8.47
CA VAL A 31 -5.77 16.38 9.82
C VAL A 31 -5.48 14.90 9.99
N GLU A 32 -4.93 14.53 11.14
CA GLU A 32 -4.54 13.15 11.47
C GLU A 32 -4.99 12.82 12.90
N ALA A 33 -5.74 11.74 13.04
CA ALA A 33 -6.27 11.29 14.32
C ALA A 33 -5.19 10.80 15.29
N ARG A 34 -4.05 10.38 14.77
CA ARG A 34 -2.95 9.83 15.58
C ARG A 34 -1.85 10.86 15.79
N SER A 35 -1.01 10.58 16.80
CA SER A 35 0.18 11.39 17.04
C SER A 35 1.20 11.23 15.89
N ARG A 36 2.06 12.23 15.75
CA ARG A 36 3.18 12.20 14.83
C ARG A 36 4.05 10.96 15.02
N SER A 37 4.42 10.66 16.27
CA SER A 37 5.26 9.51 16.59
C SER A 37 4.63 8.19 16.17
N TYR A 38 3.31 8.05 16.33
CA TYR A 38 2.60 6.84 15.92
C TYR A 38 2.71 6.60 14.40
N ILE A 39 2.43 7.61 13.57
CA ILE A 39 2.45 7.43 12.11
C ILE A 39 3.87 7.25 11.56
N GLU A 40 4.88 7.89 12.17
CA GLU A 40 6.28 7.78 11.79
C GLU A 40 6.92 6.45 12.22
N GLN A 41 6.34 5.75 13.21
CA GLN A 41 6.85 4.47 13.71
C GLN A 41 6.08 3.26 13.19
N ARG A 42 4.92 3.46 12.58
CA ARG A 42 4.06 2.37 12.13
C ARG A 42 4.68 1.61 10.96
N VAL A 43 5.31 0.48 11.25
CA VAL A 43 5.97 -0.37 10.24
C VAL A 43 4.94 -1.00 9.31
N ARG A 44 5.06 -0.71 8.02
CA ARG A 44 4.28 -1.32 6.93
C ARG A 44 5.18 -1.69 5.76
N ALA A 45 4.67 -2.51 4.84
CA ALA A 45 5.36 -2.83 3.60
C ALA A 45 5.71 -1.55 2.81
N GLY A 46 6.81 -1.59 2.10
CA GLY A 46 7.29 -0.46 1.31
C GLY A 46 7.99 -0.98 0.07
N VAL A 47 7.24 -1.59 -0.86
CA VAL A 47 7.72 -1.90 -2.21
C VAL A 47 7.14 -0.85 -3.13
N LEU A 48 7.99 -0.01 -3.69
CA LEU A 48 7.61 1.09 -4.56
C LEU A 48 7.78 0.67 -6.02
N GLU A 49 6.73 0.87 -6.81
CA GLU A 49 6.76 0.75 -8.27
C GLU A 49 7.57 1.90 -8.89
N GLN A 50 8.09 1.71 -10.09
CA GLN A 50 8.84 2.75 -10.79
C GLN A 50 8.08 4.08 -10.89
N GLY A 51 6.80 4.06 -11.25
CA GLY A 51 6.01 5.29 -11.34
C GLY A 51 5.81 6.00 -9.99
N THR A 52 5.74 5.25 -8.89
CA THR A 52 5.71 5.82 -7.54
C THR A 52 7.04 6.51 -7.21
N VAL A 53 8.16 5.86 -7.51
CA VAL A 53 9.51 6.43 -7.33
C VAL A 53 9.65 7.74 -8.10
N ASP A 54 9.28 7.73 -9.38
CA ASP A 54 9.38 8.91 -10.26
C ASP A 54 8.53 10.07 -9.72
N LEU A 55 7.30 9.81 -9.30
CA LEU A 55 6.42 10.84 -8.72
C LEU A 55 6.98 11.45 -7.43
N LEU A 56 7.54 10.63 -6.53
CA LEU A 56 8.12 11.11 -5.27
C LEU A 56 9.38 11.95 -5.51
N ASP A 57 10.17 11.61 -6.51
CA ASP A 57 11.30 12.41 -6.95
C ASP A 57 10.85 13.76 -7.50
N ASP A 58 9.90 13.74 -8.42
CA ASP A 58 9.30 14.95 -9.00
C ASP A 58 8.66 15.83 -7.92
N ALA A 59 8.05 15.23 -6.90
CA ALA A 59 7.52 15.94 -5.74
C ALA A 59 8.61 16.52 -4.81
N GLY A 60 9.89 16.17 -5.03
CA GLY A 60 11.03 16.65 -4.25
C GLY A 60 11.15 16.02 -2.86
N VAL A 61 10.65 14.79 -2.69
CA VAL A 61 10.73 14.02 -1.44
C VAL A 61 11.44 12.66 -1.61
N GLY A 62 12.04 12.42 -2.79
CA GLY A 62 12.71 11.16 -3.12
C GLY A 62 14.18 11.05 -2.68
N GLN A 63 14.80 12.09 -2.13
CA GLN A 63 16.24 12.11 -1.87
C GLN A 63 16.71 10.98 -0.94
N ARG A 64 16.05 10.79 0.21
CA ARG A 64 16.37 9.69 1.14
C ARG A 64 16.04 8.33 0.54
N MET A 65 14.92 8.21 -0.16
CA MET A 65 14.53 6.99 -0.86
C MET A 65 15.61 6.55 -1.87
N ARG A 66 16.21 7.47 -2.62
CA ARG A 66 17.31 7.16 -3.53
C ARG A 66 18.59 6.75 -2.82
N ALA A 67 18.88 7.32 -1.64
CA ALA A 67 20.09 7.02 -0.88
C ALA A 67 20.01 5.72 -0.08
N GLU A 68 18.84 5.39 0.46
CA GLU A 68 18.63 4.31 1.43
C GLU A 68 17.78 3.15 0.87
N GLY A 69 17.02 3.39 -0.20
CA GLY A 69 16.15 2.39 -0.81
C GLY A 69 16.93 1.27 -1.49
N LEU A 70 16.41 0.05 -1.39
CA LEU A 70 17.03 -1.12 -2.00
C LEU A 70 16.38 -1.37 -3.37
N VAL A 71 17.15 -1.16 -4.43
CA VAL A 71 16.68 -1.36 -5.81
C VAL A 71 16.71 -2.84 -6.15
N HIS A 72 15.57 -3.37 -6.60
CA HIS A 72 15.47 -4.75 -7.06
C HIS A 72 15.16 -4.79 -8.57
N HIS A 73 15.96 -5.56 -9.28
CA HIS A 73 15.83 -5.81 -10.72
C HIS A 73 14.98 -7.04 -11.03
N GLY A 74 14.63 -7.82 -10.00
CA GLY A 74 13.87 -9.04 -10.11
C GLY A 74 13.21 -9.44 -8.78
N ILE A 75 12.50 -10.54 -8.84
CA ILE A 75 12.01 -11.31 -7.69
C ILE A 75 12.29 -12.77 -7.91
N VAL A 76 12.31 -13.55 -6.85
CA VAL A 76 12.50 -15.01 -6.93
C VAL A 76 11.18 -15.71 -6.62
N LEU A 77 10.74 -16.60 -7.49
CA LEU A 77 9.68 -17.57 -7.23
C LEU A 77 10.32 -18.90 -6.84
N GLN A 78 10.00 -19.43 -5.67
CA GLN A 78 10.44 -20.76 -5.24
C GLN A 78 9.29 -21.75 -5.43
N VAL A 79 9.51 -22.72 -6.30
CA VAL A 79 8.53 -23.72 -6.73
C VAL A 79 9.18 -25.10 -6.71
N ASP A 80 8.51 -26.09 -6.12
CA ASP A 80 9.01 -27.49 -6.04
C ASP A 80 10.43 -27.61 -5.44
N GLY A 81 10.82 -26.70 -4.53
CA GLY A 81 12.15 -26.67 -3.91
C GLY A 81 13.26 -26.05 -4.75
N GLU A 82 12.91 -25.45 -5.90
CA GLU A 82 13.84 -24.76 -6.80
C GLU A 82 13.50 -23.26 -6.89
N ARG A 83 14.53 -22.44 -7.07
CA ARG A 83 14.40 -20.97 -7.21
C ARG A 83 14.50 -20.55 -8.65
N HIS A 84 13.50 -19.79 -9.09
CA HIS A 84 13.41 -19.22 -10.44
C HIS A 84 13.37 -17.68 -10.32
N ARG A 85 14.42 -17.03 -10.78
CA ARG A 85 14.47 -15.56 -10.78
C ARG A 85 13.69 -15.00 -11.97
N LEU A 86 12.70 -14.15 -11.68
CA LEU A 86 12.06 -13.30 -12.68
C LEU A 86 12.88 -12.01 -12.82
N ALA A 87 13.58 -11.87 -13.92
CA ALA A 87 14.40 -10.70 -14.26
C ALA A 87 13.50 -9.54 -14.74
N MET A 88 12.77 -8.91 -13.82
CA MET A 88 11.73 -7.90 -14.12
C MET A 88 12.29 -6.77 -14.98
N SER A 89 13.48 -6.28 -14.64
CA SER A 89 14.14 -5.19 -15.38
C SER A 89 14.34 -5.52 -16.85
N ASP A 90 14.81 -6.74 -17.14
CA ASP A 90 15.05 -7.21 -18.53
C ASP A 90 13.74 -7.37 -19.30
N LEU A 91 12.69 -7.84 -18.61
CA LEU A 91 11.37 -8.07 -19.18
C LEU A 91 10.57 -6.79 -19.42
N THR A 92 10.92 -5.67 -18.76
CA THR A 92 10.14 -4.44 -18.76
C THR A 92 10.90 -3.20 -19.23
N GLY A 93 11.99 -3.38 -19.96
CA GLY A 93 12.77 -2.28 -20.54
C GLY A 93 13.52 -1.44 -19.50
N GLY A 94 14.09 -2.08 -18.49
CA GLY A 94 14.92 -1.45 -17.46
C GLY A 94 14.17 -0.98 -16.21
N ARG A 95 12.84 -1.21 -16.11
CA ARG A 95 12.05 -0.78 -14.94
C ARG A 95 12.35 -1.65 -13.72
N THR A 96 12.35 -1.02 -12.55
CA THR A 96 12.70 -1.64 -11.27
C THR A 96 11.63 -1.41 -10.23
N ILE A 97 11.79 -2.04 -9.08
CA ILE A 97 11.10 -1.66 -7.85
C ILE A 97 12.12 -1.20 -6.81
N VAL A 98 11.68 -0.40 -5.86
CA VAL A 98 12.51 0.05 -4.74
C VAL A 98 11.86 -0.40 -3.43
N VAL A 99 12.60 -1.13 -2.60
CA VAL A 99 12.17 -1.41 -1.23
C VAL A 99 12.59 -0.25 -0.34
N TYR A 100 11.59 0.52 0.09
CA TYR A 100 11.75 1.65 0.99
C TYR A 100 10.55 1.67 1.95
N GLY A 101 10.79 1.55 3.26
CA GLY A 101 9.72 1.38 4.22
C GLY A 101 8.66 2.49 4.13
N GLN A 102 7.37 2.13 4.17
CA GLN A 102 6.30 3.13 4.12
C GLN A 102 6.43 4.18 5.21
N GLN A 103 6.88 3.81 6.41
CA GLN A 103 7.10 4.74 7.52
C GLN A 103 8.23 5.74 7.21
N GLU A 104 9.24 5.36 6.43
CA GLU A 104 10.31 6.27 6.02
C GLU A 104 9.80 7.31 5.02
N LEU A 105 8.96 6.88 4.06
CA LEU A 105 8.26 7.80 3.16
C LEU A 105 7.36 8.78 3.94
N VAL A 106 6.62 8.31 4.94
CA VAL A 106 5.79 9.17 5.79
C VAL A 106 6.64 10.20 6.53
N LYS A 107 7.79 9.80 7.10
CA LYS A 107 8.74 10.74 7.75
C LYS A 107 9.21 11.83 6.78
N ASP A 108 9.57 11.46 5.55
CA ASP A 108 10.04 12.41 4.53
C ASP A 108 8.95 13.42 4.15
N LEU A 109 7.72 12.94 3.94
CA LEU A 109 6.58 13.79 3.61
C LEU A 109 6.17 14.70 4.79
N VAL A 110 6.17 14.19 6.02
CA VAL A 110 5.93 15.00 7.24
C VAL A 110 7.00 16.08 7.38
N ALA A 111 8.28 15.71 7.23
CA ALA A 111 9.39 16.66 7.32
C ALA A 111 9.28 17.77 6.27
N ALA A 112 8.97 17.42 5.01
CA ALA A 112 8.77 18.38 3.93
C ALA A 112 7.61 19.34 4.25
N ARG A 113 6.46 18.81 4.72
CA ARG A 113 5.28 19.59 5.06
C ARG A 113 5.53 20.58 6.19
N LEU A 114 6.20 20.14 7.26
CA LEU A 114 6.53 20.99 8.41
C LEU A 114 7.58 22.05 8.05
N ALA A 115 8.56 21.72 7.21
CA ALA A 115 9.55 22.67 6.74
C ALA A 115 8.94 23.80 5.90
N SER A 116 7.86 23.55 5.20
CA SER A 116 7.09 24.57 4.46
C SER A 116 6.18 25.43 5.35
N GLY A 117 6.08 25.16 6.65
CA GLY A 117 5.22 25.89 7.58
C GLY A 117 3.73 25.67 7.35
N LEU A 118 3.34 24.67 6.56
CA LEU A 118 1.96 24.40 6.20
C LEU A 118 1.24 23.56 7.26
N ARG A 119 -0.09 23.72 7.31
CA ARG A 119 -0.93 23.16 8.37
C ARG A 119 -1.02 21.62 8.27
N LEU A 120 -0.45 20.94 9.27
CA LEU A 120 -0.57 19.52 9.55
C LEU A 120 -0.93 19.36 11.03
N ARG A 121 -2.12 18.84 11.30
CA ARG A 121 -2.69 18.73 12.64
C ARG A 121 -2.72 17.27 13.04
N PHE A 122 -1.86 16.90 13.95
CA PHE A 122 -1.88 15.59 14.62
C PHE A 122 -2.85 15.60 15.80
N ASP A 123 -3.18 14.43 16.30
CA ASP A 123 -4.09 14.24 17.43
C ASP A 123 -5.42 14.97 17.24
N THR A 124 -5.86 15.08 15.97
CA THR A 124 -7.07 15.76 15.53
C THR A 124 -7.91 14.77 14.71
N GLU A 125 -8.94 14.22 15.33
CA GLU A 125 -9.83 13.24 14.71
C GLU A 125 -10.91 13.94 13.88
N CYS A 126 -11.09 13.52 12.63
CA CYS A 126 -12.28 13.84 11.87
C CYS A 126 -13.40 12.88 12.30
N THR A 127 -14.42 13.42 12.95
CA THR A 127 -15.52 12.62 13.49
C THR A 127 -16.69 12.48 12.51
N ASP A 128 -16.85 13.44 11.59
CA ASP A 128 -17.88 13.43 10.55
C ASP A 128 -17.55 14.41 9.42
N LEU A 129 -18.20 14.25 8.28
CA LEU A 129 -18.14 15.15 7.13
C LEU A 129 -19.56 15.52 6.73
N VAL A 130 -19.86 16.80 6.65
CA VAL A 130 -21.21 17.32 6.41
C VAL A 130 -21.23 18.31 5.24
N ASP A 131 -22.44 18.57 4.71
CA ASP A 131 -22.69 19.52 3.61
C ASP A 131 -21.94 19.13 2.31
N LEU A 132 -21.70 17.84 2.09
CA LEU A 132 -20.88 17.32 0.96
C LEU A 132 -21.45 17.67 -0.43
N ASP A 133 -22.75 17.90 -0.54
CA ASP A 133 -23.44 18.26 -1.79
C ASP A 133 -23.47 19.77 -2.04
N THR A 134 -22.87 20.55 -1.16
CA THR A 134 -22.79 22.02 -1.29
C THR A 134 -21.40 22.46 -1.80
N ASP A 135 -21.23 23.76 -2.04
CA ASP A 135 -19.94 24.37 -2.37
C ASP A 135 -19.03 24.61 -1.13
N ARG A 136 -19.52 24.27 0.07
CA ARG A 136 -18.84 24.47 1.36
C ARG A 136 -18.94 23.25 2.28
N PRO A 137 -18.37 22.11 1.88
CA PRO A 137 -18.31 20.95 2.74
C PRO A 137 -17.49 21.25 4.00
N ARG A 138 -17.85 20.60 5.13
CA ARG A 138 -17.17 20.78 6.40
C ARG A 138 -16.73 19.45 6.99
N ALA A 139 -15.51 19.42 7.52
CA ALA A 139 -15.05 18.35 8.39
C ALA A 139 -15.27 18.76 9.85
N LEU A 140 -15.96 17.91 10.60
CA LEU A 140 -16.15 18.05 12.04
C LEU A 140 -14.96 17.40 12.74
N LEU A 141 -14.26 18.17 13.56
CA LEU A 141 -12.98 17.77 14.14
C LEU A 141 -13.08 17.73 15.66
N ARG A 142 -12.40 16.77 16.27
CA ARG A 142 -12.21 16.65 17.71
C ARG A 142 -10.73 16.62 18.03
N GLU A 143 -10.29 17.55 18.87
CA GLU A 143 -8.92 17.65 19.36
C GLU A 143 -8.65 16.63 20.48
N ALA A 144 -7.37 16.40 20.80
CA ALA A 144 -6.96 15.51 21.88
C ALA A 144 -7.53 15.90 23.27
N ASP A 145 -7.77 17.19 23.50
CA ASP A 145 -8.38 17.71 24.75
C ASP A 145 -9.91 17.60 24.76
N GLY A 146 -10.53 17.03 23.72
CA GLY A 146 -11.97 16.90 23.55
C GLY A 146 -12.65 18.14 22.94
N THR A 147 -11.94 19.21 22.65
CA THR A 147 -12.49 20.40 22.00
C THR A 147 -12.94 20.06 20.59
N SER A 148 -14.16 20.52 20.24
CA SER A 148 -14.69 20.38 18.88
C SER A 148 -14.38 21.62 18.04
N SER A 149 -14.03 21.42 16.79
CA SER A 149 -13.81 22.49 15.81
C SER A 149 -14.30 22.05 14.43
N GLU A 150 -14.40 23.01 13.49
CA GLU A 150 -14.84 22.73 12.11
C GLU A 150 -13.80 23.25 11.13
N LEU A 151 -13.63 22.49 10.03
CA LEU A 151 -12.82 22.86 8.89
C LEU A 151 -13.74 22.97 7.66
N GLU A 152 -14.03 24.19 7.23
CA GLU A 152 -14.74 24.47 5.98
C GLU A 152 -13.76 24.38 4.79
N CYS A 153 -14.19 23.73 3.71
CA CYS A 153 -13.37 23.47 2.53
C CYS A 153 -14.13 23.76 1.23
N ASP A 154 -13.42 23.86 0.12
CA ASP A 154 -14.02 23.76 -1.24
C ASP A 154 -14.12 22.28 -1.66
N LEU A 155 -13.15 21.46 -1.23
CA LEU A 155 -13.12 20.00 -1.42
C LEU A 155 -12.62 19.31 -0.14
N VAL A 156 -13.09 18.08 0.09
CA VAL A 156 -12.59 17.17 1.13
C VAL A 156 -12.02 15.91 0.48
N ILE A 157 -10.83 15.50 0.93
CA ILE A 157 -10.20 14.26 0.47
C ILE A 157 -10.11 13.30 1.65
N GLY A 158 -10.81 12.17 1.54
CA GLY A 158 -10.74 11.06 2.47
C GLY A 158 -9.55 10.17 2.18
N ALA A 159 -8.50 10.28 3.00
CA ALA A 159 -7.30 9.45 2.98
C ALA A 159 -7.06 8.81 4.37
N ASP A 160 -8.13 8.64 5.13
CA ASP A 160 -8.20 8.20 6.54
C ASP A 160 -8.18 6.67 6.71
N GLY A 161 -7.91 5.95 5.62
CA GLY A 161 -7.74 4.52 5.63
C GLY A 161 -9.05 3.74 5.75
N PHE A 162 -8.92 2.43 5.95
CA PHE A 162 -10.08 1.52 5.92
C PHE A 162 -11.13 1.80 7.00
N HIS A 163 -10.70 2.24 8.17
CA HIS A 163 -11.59 2.48 9.33
C HIS A 163 -12.02 3.94 9.47
N GLY A 164 -11.65 4.80 8.53
CA GLY A 164 -12.00 6.20 8.54
C GLY A 164 -13.48 6.46 8.26
N VAL A 165 -13.95 7.67 8.60
CA VAL A 165 -15.34 8.09 8.39
C VAL A 165 -15.65 8.33 6.92
N SER A 166 -14.64 8.74 6.13
CA SER A 166 -14.83 9.16 4.75
C SER A 166 -15.45 8.07 3.87
N ARG A 167 -14.97 6.81 4.01
CA ARG A 167 -15.51 5.68 3.24
C ARG A 167 -16.96 5.39 3.59
N GLN A 168 -17.33 5.49 4.86
CA GLN A 168 -18.70 5.18 5.32
C GLN A 168 -19.72 6.13 4.68
N LEU A 169 -19.36 7.40 4.52
CA LEU A 169 -20.22 8.41 3.91
C LEU A 169 -20.36 8.20 2.39
N VAL A 170 -19.29 7.79 1.71
CA VAL A 170 -19.37 7.42 0.29
C VAL A 170 -20.15 6.11 0.13
N ALA A 171 -19.92 5.12 0.99
CA ALA A 171 -20.58 3.81 0.93
C ALA A 171 -22.11 3.89 1.07
N ALA A 172 -22.66 4.90 1.75
CA ALA A 172 -24.11 5.10 1.86
C ALA A 172 -24.81 5.32 0.51
N GLY A 173 -24.08 5.78 -0.51
CA GLY A 173 -24.57 5.99 -1.89
C GLY A 173 -23.84 5.16 -2.95
N SER A 174 -23.02 4.20 -2.55
CA SER A 174 -22.11 3.44 -3.40
C SER A 174 -22.32 1.93 -3.28
N GLN A 175 -21.78 1.18 -4.25
CA GLN A 175 -21.60 -0.25 -4.12
C GLN A 175 -20.21 -0.51 -3.52
N VAL A 176 -20.16 -1.34 -2.46
CA VAL A 176 -18.89 -1.82 -1.88
C VAL A 176 -18.72 -3.28 -2.23
N PHE A 177 -17.60 -3.58 -2.91
CA PHE A 177 -17.21 -4.95 -3.24
C PHE A 177 -16.21 -5.42 -2.20
N GLU A 178 -16.50 -6.54 -1.54
CA GLU A 178 -15.65 -7.10 -0.49
C GLU A 178 -15.39 -8.58 -0.72
N ARG A 179 -14.18 -9.01 -0.38
CA ARG A 179 -13.78 -10.41 -0.39
C ARG A 179 -12.78 -10.66 0.74
N ASP A 180 -13.09 -11.60 1.62
CA ASP A 180 -12.15 -12.14 2.59
C ASP A 180 -11.47 -13.40 2.02
N TYR A 181 -10.20 -13.60 2.37
CA TYR A 181 -9.44 -14.78 2.00
C TYR A 181 -9.33 -15.72 3.20
N PRO A 182 -9.30 -17.06 2.97
CA PRO A 182 -9.26 -18.05 4.05
C PRO A 182 -7.88 -18.19 4.68
N PHE A 183 -6.99 -17.23 4.49
CA PHE A 183 -5.63 -17.21 5.04
C PHE A 183 -5.21 -15.79 5.42
N ALA A 184 -4.18 -15.74 6.26
CA ALA A 184 -3.53 -14.55 6.72
C ALA A 184 -2.01 -14.71 6.60
N TRP A 185 -1.28 -13.65 6.91
CA TRP A 185 0.16 -13.68 7.09
C TRP A 185 0.53 -13.46 8.55
N LEU A 186 1.27 -14.41 9.12
CA LEU A 186 2.12 -14.16 10.29
C LEU A 186 3.35 -13.39 9.78
N GLY A 187 3.38 -12.09 10.02
CA GLY A 187 4.49 -11.22 9.66
C GLY A 187 5.49 -11.07 10.79
N VAL A 188 6.77 -11.18 10.47
CA VAL A 188 7.89 -11.12 11.41
C VAL A 188 8.86 -10.03 10.98
N LEU A 189 9.22 -9.14 11.89
CA LEU A 189 10.34 -8.21 11.74
C LEU A 189 11.50 -8.71 12.59
N ALA A 190 12.65 -8.97 11.98
CA ALA A 190 13.80 -9.55 12.67
C ALA A 190 15.07 -8.70 12.51
N GLN A 191 15.84 -8.58 13.59
CA GLN A 191 17.14 -7.92 13.62
C GLN A 191 18.19 -8.87 13.04
N VAL A 192 18.17 -9.02 11.73
CA VAL A 192 19.09 -9.86 10.98
C VAL A 192 19.21 -9.34 9.54
N ALA A 193 20.43 -9.38 9.01
CA ALA A 193 20.66 -9.03 7.61
C ALA A 193 19.83 -9.93 6.67
N PRO A 194 19.29 -9.40 5.58
CA PRO A 194 18.62 -10.20 4.58
C PRO A 194 19.51 -11.32 4.03
N SER A 195 18.94 -12.51 3.86
CA SER A 195 19.65 -13.68 3.33
C SER A 195 19.65 -13.76 1.80
N CYS A 196 19.04 -12.79 1.14
CA CYS A 196 18.97 -12.66 -0.31
C CYS A 196 18.78 -11.18 -0.66
N ASP A 197 19.34 -10.77 -1.81
CA ASP A 197 19.26 -9.38 -2.28
C ASP A 197 17.92 -9.01 -2.92
N GLU A 198 17.07 -10.00 -3.22
CA GLU A 198 15.73 -9.81 -3.80
C GLU A 198 14.68 -10.54 -2.97
N LEU A 199 13.40 -10.19 -3.18
CA LEU A 199 12.28 -10.88 -2.53
C LEU A 199 12.19 -12.35 -3.00
N ILE A 200 11.92 -13.27 -2.06
CA ILE A 200 11.67 -14.68 -2.37
C ILE A 200 10.22 -15.01 -1.99
N TYR A 201 9.42 -15.34 -2.98
CA TYR A 201 8.07 -15.86 -2.85
C TYR A 201 8.10 -17.38 -2.91
N ALA A 202 7.96 -18.05 -1.80
CA ALA A 202 8.04 -19.51 -1.73
C ALA A 202 6.66 -20.14 -1.55
N ARG A 203 6.29 -21.02 -2.48
CA ARG A 203 5.17 -21.93 -2.28
C ARG A 203 5.70 -23.24 -1.73
N HIS A 204 5.19 -23.65 -0.59
CA HIS A 204 5.54 -24.90 0.07
C HIS A 204 4.28 -25.69 0.46
N ALA A 205 4.41 -27.00 0.73
CA ALA A 205 3.28 -27.84 1.16
C ALA A 205 2.68 -27.35 2.51
N ASN A 206 3.52 -26.83 3.41
CA ASN A 206 3.09 -26.24 4.68
C ASN A 206 2.48 -24.84 4.54
N GLY A 207 2.41 -24.28 3.34
CA GLY A 207 1.90 -22.93 3.09
C GLY A 207 2.96 -22.00 2.50
N PHE A 208 2.52 -20.84 2.10
CA PHE A 208 3.35 -19.78 1.55
C PHE A 208 4.33 -19.22 2.58
N ALA A 209 5.52 -18.81 2.11
CA ALA A 209 6.44 -17.95 2.85
C ALA A 209 7.01 -16.85 1.95
N LEU A 210 7.35 -15.71 2.55
CA LEU A 210 7.99 -14.61 1.85
C LEU A 210 9.21 -14.13 2.64
N HIS A 211 10.36 -14.07 1.96
CA HIS A 211 11.52 -13.32 2.41
C HIS A 211 11.49 -11.93 1.78
N SER A 212 11.57 -10.91 2.60
CA SER A 212 11.60 -9.51 2.17
C SER A 212 12.62 -8.73 2.98
N LEU A 213 13.13 -7.65 2.40
CA LEU A 213 14.14 -6.78 2.98
C LEU A 213 13.48 -5.55 3.62
N ARG A 214 14.15 -4.95 4.62
CA ARG A 214 13.78 -3.64 5.17
C ARG A 214 14.94 -2.67 5.17
N SER A 215 16.11 -3.16 5.57
CA SER A 215 17.37 -2.44 5.59
C SER A 215 18.51 -3.45 5.47
N PRO A 216 19.77 -3.02 5.38
CA PRO A 216 20.91 -3.94 5.40
C PRO A 216 21.00 -4.83 6.66
N THR A 217 20.31 -4.48 7.74
CA THR A 217 20.36 -5.20 9.03
C THR A 217 19.02 -5.69 9.54
N ILE A 218 17.93 -5.48 8.79
CA ILE A 218 16.57 -5.88 9.18
C ILE A 218 15.89 -6.61 8.04
N SER A 219 15.38 -7.80 8.34
CA SER A 219 14.56 -8.60 7.44
C SER A 219 13.10 -8.55 7.85
N ARG A 220 12.20 -8.58 6.87
CA ARG A 220 10.76 -8.79 7.06
C ARG A 220 10.35 -10.09 6.41
N LEU A 221 9.80 -10.99 7.19
CA LEU A 221 9.47 -12.36 6.80
C LEU A 221 7.98 -12.60 7.01
N TYR A 222 7.40 -13.50 6.23
CA TYR A 222 5.99 -13.82 6.35
C TYR A 222 5.76 -15.32 6.18
N LEU A 223 4.83 -15.85 6.97
CA LEU A 223 4.31 -17.22 6.87
C LEU A 223 2.80 -17.16 6.63
N GLN A 224 2.30 -17.99 5.73
CA GLN A 224 0.86 -18.22 5.64
C GLN A 224 0.37 -18.89 6.92
N CYS A 225 -0.70 -18.35 7.49
CA CYS A 225 -1.42 -18.88 8.65
C CYS A 225 -2.92 -18.70 8.47
N THR A 226 -3.73 -19.09 9.45
CA THR A 226 -5.17 -18.82 9.46
C THR A 226 -5.47 -17.39 9.88
N PRO A 227 -6.63 -16.79 9.52
CA PRO A 227 -6.97 -15.42 9.91
C PRO A 227 -7.14 -15.23 11.42
N ASP A 228 -7.49 -16.29 12.14
CA ASP A 228 -7.71 -16.37 13.58
C ASP A 228 -6.53 -17.02 14.34
N GLU A 229 -5.34 -17.01 13.72
CA GLU A 229 -4.13 -17.62 14.28
C GLU A 229 -3.75 -17.04 15.64
N ASP A 230 -3.49 -17.92 16.60
CA ASP A 230 -3.05 -17.53 17.93
C ASP A 230 -1.53 -17.27 17.93
N LEU A 231 -1.15 -16.01 18.07
CA LEU A 231 0.27 -15.60 18.13
C LEU A 231 1.03 -16.17 19.31
N ASP A 232 0.36 -16.42 20.43
CA ASP A 232 0.99 -16.94 21.63
C ASP A 232 1.37 -18.43 21.48
N ALA A 233 0.74 -19.13 20.53
CA ALA A 233 1.09 -20.49 20.16
C ALA A 233 2.39 -20.58 19.34
N TRP A 234 2.90 -19.45 18.82
CA TRP A 234 4.11 -19.37 17.99
C TRP A 234 5.31 -18.87 18.79
N SER A 235 6.15 -19.79 19.27
CA SER A 235 7.47 -19.41 19.78
C SER A 235 8.38 -18.92 18.64
N ASP A 236 9.38 -18.12 18.99
CA ASP A 236 10.36 -17.63 17.99
C ASP A 236 11.09 -18.78 17.30
N GLY A 237 11.42 -19.86 18.04
CA GLY A 237 12.02 -21.06 17.46
C GLY A 237 11.11 -21.72 16.41
N GLN A 238 9.83 -21.92 16.70
CA GLN A 238 8.87 -22.47 15.74
C GLN A 238 8.72 -21.61 14.49
N ILE A 239 8.76 -20.28 14.65
CA ILE A 239 8.72 -19.34 13.51
C ILE A 239 9.93 -19.56 12.62
N TRP A 240 11.13 -19.63 13.20
CA TRP A 240 12.36 -19.86 12.44
C TRP A 240 12.39 -21.24 11.78
N ASP A 241 11.97 -22.30 12.47
CA ASP A 241 11.88 -23.65 11.91
C ASP A 241 10.95 -23.69 10.68
N GLU A 242 9.78 -23.06 10.75
CA GLU A 242 8.84 -22.98 9.63
C GLU A 242 9.36 -22.10 8.49
N LEU A 243 10.02 -21.00 8.79
CA LEU A 243 10.67 -20.16 7.78
C LEU A 243 11.81 -20.94 7.07
N GLN A 244 12.66 -21.63 7.81
CA GLN A 244 13.72 -22.51 7.24
C GLN A 244 13.10 -23.60 6.36
N THR A 245 12.02 -24.22 6.81
CA THR A 245 11.33 -25.29 6.08
C THR A 245 10.75 -24.79 4.76
N ARG A 246 10.05 -23.65 4.79
CA ARG A 246 9.32 -23.15 3.61
C ARG A 246 10.22 -22.40 2.62
N LEU A 247 11.26 -21.71 3.10
CA LEU A 247 12.19 -20.94 2.27
C LEU A 247 13.46 -21.72 1.92
N GLY A 248 13.75 -22.83 2.60
CA GLY A 248 14.97 -23.61 2.44
C GLY A 248 15.08 -24.24 1.06
N VAL A 249 16.28 -24.22 0.49
CA VAL A 249 16.68 -24.96 -0.70
C VAL A 249 18.08 -25.54 -0.48
N SER A 250 18.46 -26.54 -1.25
CA SER A 250 19.79 -27.17 -1.12
C SER A 250 20.90 -26.12 -1.23
N GLY A 251 21.82 -26.13 -0.24
CA GLY A 251 22.98 -25.24 -0.24
C GLY A 251 22.72 -23.81 0.21
N TRP A 252 21.50 -23.49 0.70
CA TRP A 252 21.15 -22.17 1.23
C TRP A 252 20.43 -22.27 2.58
N THR A 253 20.77 -21.40 3.51
CA THR A 253 20.18 -21.32 4.84
C THR A 253 19.72 -19.88 5.10
N LEU A 254 18.54 -19.72 5.67
CA LEU A 254 18.04 -18.43 6.12
C LEU A 254 18.83 -17.97 7.37
N ALA A 255 19.31 -16.75 7.38
CA ALA A 255 19.91 -16.17 8.58
C ALA A 255 18.83 -15.86 9.62
N GLU A 256 19.11 -16.22 10.86
CA GLU A 256 18.22 -16.02 12.00
C GLU A 256 18.73 -14.92 12.92
N GLY A 257 17.83 -14.27 13.65
CA GLY A 257 18.17 -13.22 14.61
C GLY A 257 17.01 -12.91 15.55
N PRO A 258 17.17 -11.96 16.47
CA PRO A 258 16.11 -11.57 17.40
C PRO A 258 14.87 -11.09 16.65
N ILE A 259 13.69 -11.61 16.99
CA ILE A 259 12.42 -11.13 16.49
C ILE A 259 12.05 -9.85 17.25
N LEU A 260 11.90 -8.74 16.51
CA LEU A 260 11.55 -7.42 17.05
C LEU A 260 10.03 -7.23 17.16
N GLU A 261 9.29 -7.78 16.20
CA GLU A 261 7.84 -7.66 16.10
C GLU A 261 7.26 -8.86 15.36
N LYS A 262 6.13 -9.36 15.82
CA LYS A 262 5.31 -10.34 15.09
C LYS A 262 3.84 -9.96 15.15
N GLY A 263 3.07 -10.29 14.10
CA GLY A 263 1.64 -9.99 14.03
C GLY A 263 0.93 -10.72 12.90
N VAL A 264 -0.36 -11.00 13.09
CA VAL A 264 -1.21 -11.62 12.06
C VAL A 264 -1.91 -10.52 11.25
N THR A 265 -1.90 -10.65 9.95
CA THR A 265 -2.57 -9.75 9.01
C THR A 265 -3.52 -10.57 8.14
N PRO A 266 -4.84 -10.58 8.43
CA PRO A 266 -5.85 -11.17 7.56
C PRO A 266 -5.85 -10.50 6.19
N MET A 267 -6.12 -11.28 5.15
CA MET A 267 -6.17 -10.77 3.78
C MET A 267 -7.60 -10.48 3.37
N ARG A 268 -7.77 -9.33 2.73
CA ARG A 268 -9.05 -8.92 2.14
C ARG A 268 -8.85 -8.06 0.91
N SER A 269 -9.86 -8.06 0.06
CA SER A 269 -10.07 -7.08 -1.00
C SER A 269 -11.29 -6.23 -0.66
N VAL A 270 -11.19 -4.93 -0.87
CA VAL A 270 -12.33 -4.00 -0.76
C VAL A 270 -12.22 -2.98 -1.87
N VAL A 271 -13.33 -2.62 -2.50
CA VAL A 271 -13.41 -1.52 -3.47
C VAL A 271 -14.73 -0.79 -3.28
N ALA A 272 -14.68 0.53 -3.10
CA ALA A 272 -15.86 1.40 -3.07
C ALA A 272 -16.07 2.00 -4.47
N GLU A 273 -17.27 1.87 -5.02
CA GLU A 273 -17.67 2.44 -6.32
C GLU A 273 -18.98 3.22 -6.21
N PRO A 274 -18.97 4.52 -6.55
CA PRO A 274 -17.83 5.35 -6.94
C PRO A 274 -16.92 5.70 -5.75
N MET A 275 -15.71 6.24 -6.02
CA MET A 275 -14.78 6.76 -5.03
C MET A 275 -15.06 8.24 -4.71
N ARG A 276 -16.30 8.69 -4.87
CA ARG A 276 -16.71 10.08 -4.70
C ARG A 276 -18.17 10.18 -4.23
N HIS A 277 -18.42 11.17 -3.36
CA HIS A 277 -19.75 11.65 -3.02
C HIS A 277 -19.72 13.18 -2.88
N GLY A 278 -20.44 13.88 -3.78
CA GLY A 278 -20.43 15.34 -3.79
C GLY A 278 -19.03 15.93 -3.90
N ARG A 279 -18.62 16.66 -2.86
CA ARG A 279 -17.29 17.28 -2.71
C ARG A 279 -16.29 16.41 -1.94
N LEU A 280 -16.66 15.21 -1.55
CA LEU A 280 -15.77 14.21 -0.95
C LEU A 280 -15.23 13.25 -2.00
N LEU A 281 -13.89 13.09 -2.07
CA LEU A 281 -13.20 12.12 -2.91
C LEU A 281 -12.32 11.24 -2.05
N LEU A 282 -12.32 9.93 -2.32
CA LEU A 282 -11.51 8.95 -1.59
C LEU A 282 -10.18 8.69 -2.28
N ALA A 283 -9.13 8.43 -1.51
CA ALA A 283 -7.83 7.99 -2.00
C ALA A 283 -7.18 6.97 -1.04
N GLY A 284 -6.47 5.99 -1.61
CA GLY A 284 -5.80 4.93 -0.87
C GLY A 284 -6.77 3.99 -0.15
N ASP A 285 -6.37 3.50 1.05
CA ASP A 285 -7.13 2.49 1.81
C ASP A 285 -8.56 2.97 2.20
N ALA A 286 -8.88 4.26 2.07
CA ALA A 286 -10.23 4.77 2.21
C ALA A 286 -11.12 4.33 1.04
N GLY A 287 -10.60 4.22 -0.18
CA GLY A 287 -11.33 3.80 -1.36
C GLY A 287 -11.23 2.31 -1.66
N HIS A 288 -10.06 1.71 -1.40
CA HIS A 288 -9.80 0.31 -1.78
C HIS A 288 -8.72 -0.34 -0.93
N ILE A 289 -8.83 -1.65 -0.75
CA ILE A 289 -7.81 -2.53 -0.15
C ILE A 289 -7.53 -3.68 -1.11
N VAL A 290 -6.27 -4.05 -1.24
CA VAL A 290 -5.81 -5.20 -2.03
C VAL A 290 -5.04 -6.18 -1.15
N PRO A 291 -5.05 -7.49 -1.47
CA PRO A 291 -4.17 -8.44 -0.78
C PRO A 291 -2.70 -8.02 -0.90
N PRO A 292 -1.90 -8.17 0.15
CA PRO A 292 -0.53 -7.66 0.18
C PRO A 292 0.44 -8.40 -0.75
N THR A 293 0.06 -9.58 -1.24
CA THR A 293 0.93 -10.45 -2.07
C THR A 293 1.43 -9.76 -3.35
N GLY A 294 0.61 -8.90 -3.94
CA GLY A 294 1.00 -8.14 -5.15
C GLY A 294 1.79 -6.86 -4.86
N ALA A 295 1.99 -6.48 -3.59
CA ALA A 295 2.64 -5.23 -3.17
C ALA A 295 2.01 -3.96 -3.78
N LYS A 296 0.68 -3.92 -3.95
CA LYS A 296 -0.04 -2.86 -4.68
C LYS A 296 -0.61 -1.73 -3.82
N GLY A 297 -0.90 -1.95 -2.53
CA GLY A 297 -1.66 -0.99 -1.71
C GLY A 297 -1.06 0.41 -1.68
N LEU A 298 0.21 0.56 -1.33
CA LEU A 298 0.90 1.86 -1.33
C LEU A 298 0.96 2.50 -2.72
N ASN A 299 1.25 1.71 -3.74
CA ASN A 299 1.37 2.19 -5.12
C ASN A 299 0.03 2.65 -5.69
N LEU A 300 -1.07 1.97 -5.35
CA LEU A 300 -2.43 2.43 -5.68
C LEU A 300 -2.76 3.76 -4.99
N ALA A 301 -2.44 3.89 -3.70
CA ALA A 301 -2.65 5.13 -2.96
C ALA A 301 -1.92 6.32 -3.60
N ILE A 302 -0.70 6.11 -4.08
CA ILE A 302 0.07 7.13 -4.81
C ILE A 302 -0.50 7.37 -6.21
N ALA A 303 -0.96 6.32 -6.90
CA ALA A 303 -1.62 6.46 -8.21
C ALA A 303 -2.92 7.27 -8.13
N ASP A 304 -3.74 7.04 -7.10
CA ASP A 304 -4.96 7.83 -6.89
C ASP A 304 -4.65 9.32 -6.80
N VAL A 305 -3.66 9.69 -6.00
CA VAL A 305 -3.33 11.11 -5.83
C VAL A 305 -2.64 11.70 -7.06
N ALA A 306 -1.91 10.89 -7.83
CA ALA A 306 -1.37 11.32 -9.13
C ALA A 306 -2.48 11.65 -10.15
N ILE A 307 -3.56 10.86 -10.11
CA ILE A 307 -4.76 11.10 -10.94
C ILE A 307 -5.55 12.29 -10.39
N LEU A 308 -5.67 12.43 -9.09
CA LEU A 308 -6.54 13.39 -8.42
C LEU A 308 -5.96 14.82 -8.39
N ALA A 309 -4.65 14.96 -8.16
CA ALA A 309 -4.01 16.27 -7.98
C ALA A 309 -4.26 17.23 -9.19
N PRO A 310 -4.01 16.85 -10.46
CA PRO A 310 -4.26 17.74 -11.59
C PRO A 310 -5.74 18.11 -11.70
N ARG A 311 -6.67 17.22 -11.37
CA ARG A 311 -8.11 17.45 -11.39
C ARG A 311 -8.56 18.47 -10.34
N ILE A 312 -7.99 18.41 -9.15
CA ILE A 312 -8.22 19.42 -8.10
C ILE A 312 -7.66 20.77 -8.53
N ILE A 313 -6.48 20.81 -9.14
CA ILE A 313 -5.85 22.04 -9.63
C ILE A 313 -6.73 22.72 -10.68
N ASP A 314 -7.19 21.97 -11.69
CA ASP A 314 -8.06 22.49 -12.75
C ASP A 314 -9.41 22.96 -12.19
N PHE A 315 -10.00 22.21 -11.26
CA PHE A 315 -11.23 22.60 -10.57
C PHE A 315 -11.06 23.94 -9.82
N LEU A 316 -10.01 24.10 -9.03
CA LEU A 316 -9.80 25.29 -8.19
C LEU A 316 -9.36 26.50 -9.00
N ARG A 317 -8.63 26.34 -10.10
CA ARG A 317 -8.10 27.43 -10.93
C ARG A 317 -9.05 27.84 -12.05
N ARG A 318 -9.80 26.89 -12.62
CA ARG A 318 -10.61 27.09 -13.83
C ARG A 318 -12.09 26.84 -13.64
N SER A 319 -12.50 26.40 -12.44
CA SER A 319 -13.88 25.94 -12.15
C SER A 319 -14.33 24.78 -13.04
N GLU A 320 -13.40 23.95 -13.52
CA GLU A 320 -13.67 22.78 -14.34
C GLU A 320 -13.95 21.55 -13.47
N SER A 321 -15.21 21.15 -13.34
CA SER A 321 -15.62 20.00 -12.51
C SER A 321 -15.51 18.66 -13.24
N SER A 322 -15.45 18.64 -14.57
CA SER A 322 -15.47 17.40 -15.38
C SER A 322 -14.37 16.41 -15.00
N GLY A 323 -13.17 16.90 -14.64
CA GLY A 323 -12.09 16.05 -14.16
C GLY A 323 -12.37 15.42 -12.80
N LEU A 324 -13.09 16.10 -11.90
CA LEU A 324 -13.53 15.50 -10.64
C LEU A 324 -14.65 14.49 -10.87
N ASP A 325 -15.48 14.69 -11.89
CA ASP A 325 -16.59 13.81 -12.24
C ASP A 325 -16.08 12.48 -12.80
N ASP A 326 -14.99 12.47 -13.59
CA ASP A 326 -14.39 11.27 -14.15
C ASP A 326 -13.33 10.60 -13.26
N TYR A 327 -12.97 11.20 -12.12
CA TYR A 327 -11.93 10.67 -11.22
C TYR A 327 -12.15 9.20 -10.87
N SER A 328 -13.35 8.87 -10.41
CA SER A 328 -13.69 7.50 -10.03
C SER A 328 -13.46 6.50 -11.15
N ASP A 329 -13.95 6.80 -12.35
CA ASP A 329 -13.84 5.89 -13.50
C ASP A 329 -12.39 5.67 -13.92
N VAL A 330 -11.57 6.72 -13.84
CA VAL A 330 -10.14 6.62 -14.18
C VAL A 330 -9.38 5.83 -13.11
N ALA A 331 -9.58 6.13 -11.84
CA ALA A 331 -8.91 5.46 -10.73
C ALA A 331 -9.31 3.98 -10.65
N LEU A 332 -10.61 3.68 -10.76
CA LEU A 332 -11.15 2.32 -10.62
C LEU A 332 -10.64 1.36 -11.68
N ARG A 333 -10.37 1.79 -12.92
CA ARG A 333 -9.72 0.93 -13.93
C ARG A 333 -8.38 0.40 -13.45
N ARG A 334 -7.59 1.23 -12.77
CA ARG A 334 -6.31 0.85 -12.19
C ARG A 334 -6.49 0.00 -10.94
N VAL A 335 -7.44 0.36 -10.08
CA VAL A 335 -7.78 -0.39 -8.87
C VAL A 335 -8.16 -1.82 -9.20
N TRP A 336 -9.10 -2.03 -10.15
CA TRP A 336 -9.53 -3.37 -10.53
C TRP A 336 -8.44 -4.21 -11.18
N ARG A 337 -7.57 -3.60 -11.97
CA ARG A 337 -6.39 -4.30 -12.50
C ARG A 337 -5.44 -4.75 -11.37
N ALA A 338 -5.21 -3.91 -10.38
CA ALA A 338 -4.38 -4.26 -9.24
C ALA A 338 -5.04 -5.30 -8.33
N GLN A 339 -6.38 -5.26 -8.19
CA GLN A 339 -7.18 -6.30 -7.52
C GLN A 339 -6.98 -7.65 -8.19
N ASP A 340 -7.14 -7.70 -9.52
CA ASP A 340 -6.96 -8.92 -10.31
C ASP A 340 -5.55 -9.49 -10.13
N PHE A 341 -4.53 -8.69 -10.35
CA PHE A 341 -3.13 -9.11 -10.17
C PHE A 341 -2.83 -9.59 -8.74
N SER A 342 -3.26 -8.83 -7.72
CA SER A 342 -3.01 -9.20 -6.32
C SER A 342 -3.77 -10.47 -5.93
N ASN A 343 -5.00 -10.65 -6.43
CA ASN A 343 -5.78 -11.86 -6.23
C ASN A 343 -5.10 -13.06 -6.91
N GLU A 344 -4.66 -12.93 -8.17
CA GLU A 344 -3.95 -13.99 -8.87
C GLU A 344 -2.66 -14.41 -8.15
N MET A 345 -1.83 -13.46 -7.75
CA MET A 345 -0.61 -13.73 -6.97
C MET A 345 -0.94 -14.44 -5.65
N THR A 346 -1.99 -13.99 -4.96
CA THR A 346 -2.42 -14.57 -3.69
C THR A 346 -2.87 -16.01 -3.90
N LEU A 347 -3.79 -16.26 -4.83
CA LEU A 347 -4.33 -17.60 -5.09
C LEU A 347 -3.30 -18.56 -5.69
N MET A 348 -2.31 -18.05 -6.43
CA MET A 348 -1.25 -18.87 -7.04
C MET A 348 -0.22 -19.35 -6.02
N LEU A 349 0.07 -18.53 -4.99
CA LEU A 349 1.20 -18.77 -4.07
C LEU A 349 0.78 -19.42 -2.74
N HIS A 350 -0.44 -19.12 -2.24
CA HIS A 350 -0.89 -19.68 -0.97
C HIS A 350 -1.42 -21.09 -1.14
N SER A 351 -0.99 -22.01 -0.26
CA SER A 351 -1.46 -23.40 -0.31
C SER A 351 -2.98 -23.45 -0.03
N ASN A 352 -3.65 -24.36 -0.73
CA ASN A 352 -5.07 -24.61 -0.61
C ASN A 352 -5.30 -26.07 -0.16
N PRO A 353 -6.19 -26.34 0.81
CA PRO A 353 -6.50 -27.70 1.24
C PRO A 353 -7.21 -28.52 0.16
N ASP A 354 -7.86 -27.89 -0.81
CA ASP A 354 -8.47 -28.58 -1.94
C ASP A 354 -7.39 -29.13 -2.87
N ARG A 355 -7.36 -30.45 -3.05
CA ARG A 355 -6.33 -31.13 -3.82
C ARG A 355 -6.37 -30.80 -5.33
N PHE A 356 -7.51 -30.48 -5.88
CA PHE A 356 -7.62 -30.05 -7.27
C PHE A 356 -7.02 -28.66 -7.45
N GLU A 357 -7.39 -27.71 -6.58
CA GLU A 357 -6.84 -26.36 -6.59
C GLU A 357 -5.33 -26.36 -6.34
N ASP A 358 -4.84 -27.20 -5.43
CA ASP A 358 -3.40 -27.37 -5.20
C ASP A 358 -2.66 -27.79 -6.48
N LYS A 359 -3.18 -28.78 -7.21
CA LYS A 359 -2.60 -29.22 -8.49
C LYS A 359 -2.67 -28.15 -9.57
N ARG A 360 -3.77 -27.40 -9.63
CA ARG A 360 -3.94 -26.29 -10.56
C ARG A 360 -2.94 -25.16 -10.28
N GLN A 361 -2.71 -24.82 -9.02
CA GLN A 361 -1.72 -23.84 -8.58
C GLN A 361 -0.30 -24.27 -8.99
N GLN A 362 0.08 -25.53 -8.73
CA GLN A 362 1.38 -26.07 -9.14
C GLN A 362 1.57 -25.96 -10.65
N ALA A 363 0.55 -26.35 -11.44
CA ALA A 363 0.60 -26.25 -12.90
C ALA A 363 0.76 -24.79 -13.36
N ARG A 364 0.06 -23.84 -12.72
CA ARG A 364 0.19 -22.40 -13.01
C ARG A 364 1.58 -21.87 -12.72
N LEU A 365 2.16 -22.23 -11.56
CA LEU A 365 3.51 -21.83 -11.20
C LEU A 365 4.57 -22.37 -12.15
N ARG A 366 4.48 -23.67 -12.51
CA ARG A 366 5.37 -24.29 -13.50
C ARG A 366 5.27 -23.60 -14.86
N TYR A 367 4.07 -23.24 -15.28
CA TYR A 367 3.88 -22.45 -16.50
C TYR A 367 4.55 -21.08 -16.40
N VAL A 368 4.37 -20.36 -15.30
CA VAL A 368 5.00 -19.06 -15.09
C VAL A 368 6.52 -19.15 -15.18
N VAL A 369 7.15 -20.09 -14.47
CA VAL A 369 8.62 -20.18 -14.46
C VAL A 369 9.21 -20.69 -15.78
N SER A 370 8.41 -21.30 -16.66
CA SER A 370 8.85 -21.83 -17.96
C SER A 370 8.46 -20.97 -19.16
N SER A 371 7.62 -19.93 -18.98
CA SER A 371 7.10 -19.11 -20.09
C SER A 371 7.49 -17.65 -19.93
N GLU A 372 8.32 -17.11 -20.82
CA GLU A 372 8.70 -15.69 -20.83
C GLU A 372 7.48 -14.77 -20.91
N ALA A 373 6.45 -15.11 -21.70
CA ALA A 373 5.23 -14.32 -21.80
C ALA A 373 4.50 -14.22 -20.46
N ALA A 374 4.43 -15.33 -19.70
CA ALA A 374 3.81 -15.33 -18.36
C ALA A 374 4.66 -14.56 -17.34
N GLN A 375 6.00 -14.67 -17.41
CA GLN A 375 6.93 -13.90 -16.59
C GLN A 375 6.81 -12.41 -16.89
N ARG A 376 6.73 -12.02 -18.16
CA ARG A 376 6.56 -10.62 -18.59
C ARG A 376 5.26 -10.03 -18.06
N SER A 377 4.16 -10.78 -18.13
CA SER A 377 2.87 -10.33 -17.55
C SER A 377 2.96 -10.04 -16.06
N ILE A 378 3.64 -10.91 -15.29
CA ILE A 378 3.88 -10.66 -13.84
C ILE A 378 4.80 -9.46 -13.65
N ALA A 379 5.91 -9.39 -14.40
CA ALA A 379 6.88 -8.30 -14.29
C ALA A 379 6.25 -6.93 -14.56
N GLU A 380 5.48 -6.76 -15.64
CA GLU A 380 4.78 -5.52 -15.99
C GLU A 380 3.81 -5.06 -14.90
N ASN A 381 3.06 -6.00 -14.34
CA ASN A 381 2.16 -5.69 -13.22
C ASN A 381 2.95 -5.37 -11.94
N TYR A 382 4.07 -6.07 -11.69
CA TYR A 382 4.85 -5.91 -10.47
C TYR A 382 5.63 -4.58 -10.42
N VAL A 383 6.31 -4.19 -11.50
CA VAL A 383 6.99 -2.89 -11.60
C VAL A 383 6.03 -1.72 -11.78
N GLY A 384 4.77 -2.01 -12.00
CA GLY A 384 3.68 -1.04 -12.18
C GLY A 384 3.56 -0.53 -13.62
N LEU A 385 2.37 -0.04 -13.95
CA LEU A 385 2.11 0.72 -15.17
C LEU A 385 2.52 2.17 -14.98
N GLN A 386 2.75 2.89 -16.09
CA GLN A 386 2.91 4.34 -16.04
C GLN A 386 1.72 4.96 -15.30
N LEU A 387 2.02 5.90 -14.40
CA LEU A 387 1.03 6.81 -13.86
C LEU A 387 0.60 7.69 -15.03
N ALA A 388 -0.66 7.61 -15.43
CA ALA A 388 -1.18 8.31 -16.62
C ALA A 388 -1.13 9.83 -16.46
#